data_b4b4dfe56a671ae8588676285c5e513e
#
_entry.id   b4b4dfe56a671ae8588676285c5e513e
#
_cell.length_a   1.000
_cell.length_b   1.000
_cell.length_c   1.000
_cell.angle_alpha   90.00
_cell.angle_beta   90.00
_cell.angle_gamma   90.00
#
_symmetry.space_group_name_H-M   'P 1'
#
loop_
_entity.id
_entity.type
_entity.pdbx_description
1 polymer ?
#
loop_
_entity_poly.entity_id
_entity_poly.type
_entity_poly.pdbx_seq_one_letter_code
_entity_poly.pdbx_strand_id
1 'polypeptide(L)'
;MITSIDYLLDRVTIYRLVLYVLIGFIALAAILSYVQLLPFSPLALLLSTVFLVVICWTANSLLASIFEVPANVESVYITALILVLIIDPAQSVDNFLFLGWAAVLAISSKYILAFNNKHLFNPAAIAVVITSFALGESASWWVGTASMLPAVILGGVLLVRKLRQGEMVSLFITASLVTVCVVSLLQRLSVTKELQQLLVESPLFFFAAIMLTEPLTAPPTQKLRRIYGVMIGMLFIPQIHVGSIYSTPELALVIGNVYSYIVSPKQRFVLKLKRKSKISSNIVDFIFQPSQRLVFKPGQYMEFTLAHPKPDSRGNRRFFTLASSPTEENLHLGVRFYPNSSSFKKALSKIDSRTKIIAGQIAGDFTL
;
A
#
# COMPACT_ATOMS: atom_id res chain seq x y z
N MET A 1 4.73 26.90 8.63
CA MET A 1 4.63 26.25 7.30
C MET A 1 4.50 24.73 7.39
N ILE A 2 5.33 24.04 8.18
CA ILE A 2 5.29 22.57 8.35
C ILE A 2 3.93 22.10 8.92
N THR A 3 3.39 22.78 9.92
CA THR A 3 2.08 22.52 10.55
C THR A 3 0.89 22.73 9.62
N SER A 4 0.97 23.65 8.66
CA SER A 4 -0.10 23.94 7.69
C SER A 4 -0.23 22.80 6.66
N ILE A 5 0.88 22.23 6.21
CA ILE A 5 0.87 21.07 5.29
C ILE A 5 0.28 19.85 5.99
N ASP A 6 0.68 19.58 7.23
CA ASP A 6 0.15 18.44 8.00
C ASP A 6 -1.37 18.57 8.21
N TYR A 7 -1.85 19.78 8.51
CA TYR A 7 -3.28 20.06 8.64
C TYR A 7 -4.06 19.77 7.35
N LEU A 8 -3.51 20.13 6.17
CA LEU A 8 -4.11 19.83 4.88
C LEU A 8 -4.07 18.32 4.58
N LEU A 9 -2.93 17.68 4.82
CA LEU A 9 -2.77 16.25 4.64
C LEU A 9 -3.72 15.44 5.54
N ASP A 10 -3.99 15.90 6.76
CA ASP A 10 -4.88 15.21 7.69
C ASP A 10 -6.36 15.25 7.29
N ARG A 11 -6.76 16.16 6.41
CA ARG A 11 -8.12 16.21 5.85
C ARG A 11 -8.37 15.18 4.76
N VAL A 12 -7.32 14.68 4.11
CA VAL A 12 -7.41 13.73 2.99
C VAL A 12 -7.04 12.34 3.49
N THR A 13 -7.79 11.31 3.08
CA THR A 13 -7.42 9.92 3.37
C THR A 13 -6.18 9.52 2.58
N ILE A 14 -5.41 8.55 3.09
CA ILE A 14 -4.19 8.12 2.39
C ILE A 14 -4.49 7.59 0.98
N TYR A 15 -5.55 6.79 0.81
CA TYR A 15 -5.92 6.25 -0.51
C TYR A 15 -6.24 7.37 -1.52
N ARG A 16 -6.96 8.41 -1.11
CA ARG A 16 -7.23 9.57 -1.97
C ARG A 16 -5.97 10.37 -2.28
N LEU A 17 -5.09 10.54 -1.30
CA LEU A 17 -3.84 11.24 -1.55
C LEU A 17 -2.98 10.49 -2.56
N VAL A 18 -2.84 9.16 -2.40
CA VAL A 18 -2.14 8.32 -3.39
C VAL A 18 -2.79 8.44 -4.76
N LEU A 19 -4.11 8.35 -4.83
CA LEU A 19 -4.86 8.48 -6.10
C LEU A 19 -4.60 9.82 -6.78
N TYR A 20 -4.65 10.94 -6.05
CA TYR A 20 -4.39 12.27 -6.61
C TYR A 20 -2.94 12.43 -7.09
N VAL A 21 -1.98 11.89 -6.34
CA VAL A 21 -0.55 11.91 -6.75
C VAL A 21 -0.35 11.10 -8.03
N LEU A 22 -0.93 9.90 -8.13
CA LEU A 22 -0.82 9.06 -9.32
C LEU A 22 -1.48 9.70 -10.55
N ILE A 23 -2.67 10.31 -10.38
CA ILE A 23 -3.34 11.07 -11.45
C ILE A 23 -2.45 12.26 -11.89
N GLY A 24 -1.86 12.96 -10.93
CA GLY A 24 -0.92 14.05 -11.22
C GLY A 24 0.31 13.59 -12.01
N PHE A 25 0.85 12.41 -11.70
CA PHE A 25 1.96 11.83 -12.47
C PHE A 25 1.57 11.48 -13.90
N ILE A 26 0.38 10.89 -14.12
CA ILE A 26 -0.11 10.56 -15.46
C ILE A 26 -0.41 11.82 -16.26
N ALA A 27 -1.02 12.84 -15.64
CA ALA A 27 -1.27 14.12 -16.29
C ALA A 27 0.04 14.81 -16.70
N LEU A 28 1.04 14.84 -15.83
CA LEU A 28 2.37 15.35 -16.17
C LEU A 28 3.02 14.52 -17.27
N ALA A 29 2.95 13.19 -17.19
CA ALA A 29 3.51 12.31 -18.21
C ALA A 29 2.87 12.54 -19.59
N ALA A 30 1.57 12.80 -19.65
CA ALA A 30 0.89 13.17 -20.91
C ALA A 30 1.43 14.48 -21.49
N ILE A 31 1.73 15.48 -20.64
CA ILE A 31 2.37 16.73 -21.07
C ILE A 31 3.80 16.47 -21.54
N LEU A 32 4.61 15.74 -20.77
CA LEU A 32 5.99 15.40 -21.14
C LEU A 32 6.07 14.58 -22.42
N SER A 33 5.10 13.69 -22.61
CA SER A 33 4.96 12.90 -23.84
C SER A 33 4.59 13.78 -25.04
N TYR A 34 3.71 14.77 -24.86
CA TYR A 34 3.35 15.73 -25.90
C TYR A 34 4.56 16.58 -26.36
N VAL A 35 5.41 16.99 -25.43
CA VAL A 35 6.66 17.71 -25.73
C VAL A 35 7.85 16.78 -26.07
N GLN A 36 7.59 15.49 -26.32
CA GLN A 36 8.56 14.46 -26.73
C GLN A 36 9.71 14.21 -25.72
N LEU A 37 9.49 14.47 -24.45
CA LEU A 37 10.42 14.12 -23.36
C LEU A 37 10.25 12.70 -22.84
N LEU A 38 9.20 11.99 -23.26
CA LEU A 38 8.96 10.57 -23.03
C LEU A 38 8.85 9.82 -24.36
N PRO A 39 9.25 8.54 -24.44
CA PRO A 39 9.39 7.79 -25.71
C PRO A 39 8.07 7.25 -26.28
N PHE A 40 6.93 7.67 -25.78
CA PHE A 40 5.61 7.21 -26.23
C PHE A 40 4.65 8.38 -26.47
N SER A 41 3.58 8.17 -27.23
CA SER A 41 2.61 9.22 -27.53
C SER A 41 1.63 9.44 -26.38
N PRO A 42 1.11 10.68 -26.20
CA PRO A 42 0.07 10.96 -25.20
C PRO A 42 -1.18 10.10 -25.41
N LEU A 43 -1.53 9.81 -26.66
CA LEU A 43 -2.68 8.98 -27.00
C LEU A 43 -2.49 7.53 -26.53
N ALA A 44 -1.31 6.94 -26.75
CA ALA A 44 -0.99 5.59 -26.25
C ALA A 44 -1.10 5.53 -24.72
N LEU A 45 -0.59 6.54 -24.00
CA LEU A 45 -0.69 6.64 -22.55
C LEU A 45 -2.16 6.73 -22.09
N LEU A 46 -2.98 7.57 -22.72
CA LEU A 46 -4.39 7.71 -22.38
C LEU A 46 -5.19 6.44 -22.67
N LEU A 47 -4.98 5.81 -23.83
CA LEU A 47 -5.66 4.56 -24.19
C LEU A 47 -5.29 3.44 -23.22
N SER A 48 -4.00 3.29 -22.89
CA SER A 48 -3.53 2.30 -21.91
C SER A 48 -4.10 2.57 -20.51
N THR A 49 -4.20 3.85 -20.12
CA THR A 49 -4.79 4.24 -18.83
C THR A 49 -6.27 3.84 -18.77
N VAL A 50 -7.06 4.19 -19.78
CA VAL A 50 -8.48 3.83 -19.84
C VAL A 50 -8.64 2.32 -19.86
N PHE A 51 -7.87 1.62 -20.68
CA PHE A 51 -7.91 0.16 -20.79
C PHE A 51 -7.63 -0.52 -19.43
N LEU A 52 -6.53 -0.17 -18.76
CA LEU A 52 -6.17 -0.73 -17.45
C LEU A 52 -7.24 -0.42 -16.38
N VAL A 53 -7.78 0.79 -16.36
CA VAL A 53 -8.84 1.16 -15.42
C VAL A 53 -10.10 0.32 -15.66
N VAL A 54 -10.52 0.15 -16.91
CA VAL A 54 -11.69 -0.66 -17.28
C VAL A 54 -11.49 -2.12 -16.91
N ILE A 55 -10.36 -2.73 -17.29
CA ILE A 55 -10.08 -4.14 -16.99
C ILE A 55 -9.97 -4.37 -15.47
N CYS A 56 -9.25 -3.51 -14.74
CA CYS A 56 -9.18 -3.63 -13.29
C CYS A 56 -10.55 -3.48 -12.62
N TRP A 57 -11.37 -2.54 -13.08
CA TRP A 57 -12.71 -2.31 -12.53
C TRP A 57 -13.65 -3.50 -12.81
N THR A 58 -13.67 -4.03 -14.02
CA THR A 58 -14.49 -5.18 -14.40
C THR A 58 -14.06 -6.44 -13.66
N ALA A 59 -12.76 -6.74 -13.63
CA ALA A 59 -12.21 -7.87 -12.88
C ALA A 59 -12.56 -7.78 -11.38
N ASN A 60 -12.41 -6.59 -10.79
CA ASN A 60 -12.76 -6.38 -9.38
C ASN A 60 -14.26 -6.55 -9.11
N SER A 61 -15.13 -6.04 -9.99
CA SER A 61 -16.58 -6.16 -9.83
C SER A 61 -17.02 -7.62 -9.90
N LEU A 62 -16.45 -8.39 -10.83
CA LEU A 62 -16.70 -9.81 -10.96
C LEU A 62 -16.24 -10.60 -9.72
N LEU A 63 -14.99 -10.40 -9.31
CA LEU A 63 -14.42 -11.13 -8.17
C LEU A 63 -15.08 -10.73 -6.85
N ALA A 64 -15.41 -9.45 -6.65
CA ALA A 64 -16.16 -9.00 -5.48
C ALA A 64 -17.53 -9.69 -5.35
N SER A 65 -18.20 -9.91 -6.49
CA SER A 65 -19.46 -10.67 -6.53
C SER A 65 -19.27 -12.15 -6.22
N ILE A 66 -18.24 -12.79 -6.80
CA ILE A 66 -17.95 -14.22 -6.56
C ILE A 66 -17.56 -14.48 -5.10
N PHE A 67 -16.73 -13.63 -4.51
CA PHE A 67 -16.25 -13.78 -3.14
C PHE A 67 -17.16 -13.13 -2.08
N GLU A 68 -18.27 -12.51 -2.49
CA GLU A 68 -19.25 -11.82 -1.61
C GLU A 68 -18.62 -10.80 -0.66
N VAL A 69 -17.61 -10.07 -1.12
CA VAL A 69 -16.90 -9.06 -0.32
C VAL A 69 -17.16 -7.65 -0.87
N PRO A 70 -17.26 -6.64 0.01
CA PRO A 70 -17.44 -5.26 -0.44
C PRO A 70 -16.21 -4.79 -1.23
N ALA A 71 -16.45 -4.29 -2.44
CA ALA A 71 -15.41 -3.77 -3.32
C ALA A 71 -14.83 -2.45 -2.77
N ASN A 72 -13.50 -2.36 -2.71
CA ASN A 72 -12.81 -1.10 -2.42
C ASN A 72 -12.40 -0.43 -3.75
N VAL A 73 -13.25 0.43 -4.25
CA VAL A 73 -13.09 1.08 -5.55
C VAL A 73 -11.83 1.95 -5.64
N GLU A 74 -11.48 2.70 -4.58
CA GLU A 74 -10.26 3.52 -4.56
C GLU A 74 -9.00 2.66 -4.75
N SER A 75 -8.94 1.48 -4.12
CA SER A 75 -7.82 0.55 -4.27
C SER A 75 -7.70 -0.04 -5.68
N VAL A 76 -8.80 -0.16 -6.41
CA VAL A 76 -8.79 -0.64 -7.81
C VAL A 76 -8.13 0.39 -8.71
N TYR A 77 -8.56 1.65 -8.61
CA TYR A 77 -7.96 2.74 -9.39
C TYR A 77 -6.47 2.91 -9.08
N ILE A 78 -6.07 2.87 -7.80
CA ILE A 78 -4.65 2.95 -7.42
C ILE A 78 -3.85 1.83 -8.11
N THR A 79 -4.35 0.59 -8.10
CA THR A 79 -3.66 -0.53 -8.75
C THR A 79 -3.54 -0.32 -10.25
N ALA A 80 -4.63 0.10 -10.92
CA ALA A 80 -4.60 0.38 -12.35
C ALA A 80 -3.59 1.49 -12.71
N LEU A 81 -3.59 2.60 -11.96
CA LEU A 81 -2.68 3.73 -12.21
C LEU A 81 -1.21 3.38 -11.90
N ILE A 82 -0.94 2.52 -10.90
CA ILE A 82 0.42 2.00 -10.67
C ILE A 82 0.86 1.17 -11.87
N LEU A 83 0.02 0.25 -12.38
CA LEU A 83 0.35 -0.54 -13.57
C LEU A 83 0.64 0.34 -14.78
N VAL A 84 -0.15 1.41 -15.01
CA VAL A 84 0.13 2.40 -16.06
C VAL A 84 1.54 2.99 -15.94
N LEU A 85 1.98 3.32 -14.73
CA LEU A 85 3.26 4.00 -14.47
C LEU A 85 4.47 3.08 -14.51
N ILE A 86 4.26 1.76 -14.37
CA ILE A 86 5.36 0.78 -14.35
C ILE A 86 5.44 -0.09 -15.61
N ILE A 87 4.41 -0.09 -16.47
CA ILE A 87 4.40 -0.83 -17.74
C ILE A 87 4.30 0.19 -18.87
N ASP A 88 5.03 -0.03 -19.96
CA ASP A 88 5.00 0.85 -21.12
C ASP A 88 3.59 0.96 -21.71
N PRO A 89 3.17 2.15 -22.14
CA PRO A 89 1.92 2.32 -22.87
C PRO A 89 1.86 1.46 -24.13
N ALA A 90 0.71 0.81 -24.35
CA ALA A 90 0.53 -0.10 -25.48
C ALA A 90 0.61 0.63 -26.81
N GLN A 91 1.41 0.09 -27.73
CA GLN A 91 1.56 0.55 -29.11
C GLN A 91 1.12 -0.53 -30.13
N SER A 92 0.85 -1.75 -29.66
CA SER A 92 0.42 -2.89 -30.46
C SER A 92 -0.66 -3.68 -29.72
N VAL A 93 -1.32 -4.60 -30.43
CA VAL A 93 -2.32 -5.50 -29.84
C VAL A 93 -1.68 -6.40 -28.78
N ASP A 94 -0.48 -6.88 -28.99
CA ASP A 94 0.23 -7.74 -28.03
C ASP A 94 0.52 -7.01 -26.72
N ASN A 95 0.86 -5.71 -26.80
CA ASN A 95 1.03 -4.91 -25.59
C ASN A 95 -0.29 -4.78 -24.80
N PHE A 96 -1.45 -4.65 -25.47
CA PHE A 96 -2.75 -4.64 -24.77
C PHE A 96 -3.06 -5.99 -24.11
N LEU A 97 -2.68 -7.11 -24.72
CA LEU A 97 -2.81 -8.43 -24.09
C LEU A 97 -1.97 -8.52 -22.82
N PHE A 98 -0.72 -8.06 -22.86
CA PHE A 98 0.13 -7.98 -21.66
C PHE A 98 -0.48 -7.11 -20.58
N LEU A 99 -0.91 -5.87 -20.89
CA LEU A 99 -1.61 -4.99 -19.95
C LEU A 99 -2.84 -5.66 -19.36
N GLY A 100 -3.62 -6.37 -20.17
CA GLY A 100 -4.81 -7.11 -19.75
C GLY A 100 -4.48 -8.22 -18.73
N TRP A 101 -3.46 -9.04 -19.01
CA TRP A 101 -3.00 -10.06 -18.06
C TRP A 101 -2.48 -9.45 -16.78
N ALA A 102 -1.65 -8.42 -16.86
CA ALA A 102 -1.15 -7.71 -15.66
C ALA A 102 -2.30 -7.17 -14.79
N ALA A 103 -3.33 -6.56 -15.42
CA ALA A 103 -4.50 -6.05 -14.71
C ALA A 103 -5.31 -7.15 -14.02
N VAL A 104 -5.62 -8.24 -14.75
CA VAL A 104 -6.39 -9.36 -14.21
C VAL A 104 -5.64 -10.05 -13.07
N LEU A 105 -4.34 -10.31 -13.24
CA LEU A 105 -3.51 -10.93 -12.21
C LEU A 105 -3.38 -10.04 -10.97
N ALA A 106 -3.19 -8.72 -11.15
CA ALA A 106 -3.12 -7.78 -10.04
C ALA A 106 -4.41 -7.76 -9.22
N ILE A 107 -5.56 -7.70 -9.87
CA ILE A 107 -6.84 -7.71 -9.16
C ILE A 107 -7.12 -9.08 -8.56
N SER A 108 -6.88 -10.18 -9.29
CA SER A 108 -7.08 -11.54 -8.79
C SER A 108 -6.24 -11.84 -7.55
N SER A 109 -5.01 -11.34 -7.49
CA SER A 109 -4.14 -11.51 -6.32
C SER A 109 -4.73 -10.96 -5.03
N LYS A 110 -5.56 -9.90 -5.10
CA LYS A 110 -6.24 -9.32 -3.93
C LYS A 110 -7.28 -10.26 -3.32
N TYR A 111 -7.80 -11.19 -4.09
CA TYR A 111 -8.83 -12.14 -3.66
C TYR A 111 -8.25 -13.53 -3.40
N ILE A 112 -7.45 -14.04 -4.34
CA ILE A 112 -6.89 -15.39 -4.29
C ILE A 112 -5.71 -15.47 -3.31
N LEU A 113 -4.79 -14.48 -3.36
CA LEU A 113 -3.63 -14.40 -2.48
C LEU A 113 -3.94 -13.52 -1.26
N ALA A 114 -5.10 -13.74 -0.64
CA ALA A 114 -5.55 -13.02 0.53
C ALA A 114 -5.74 -13.95 1.72
N PHE A 115 -5.28 -13.51 2.88
CA PHE A 115 -5.50 -14.19 4.15
C PHE A 115 -6.19 -13.26 5.14
N ASN A 116 -7.29 -13.71 5.75
CA ASN A 116 -8.11 -12.91 6.67
C ASN A 116 -8.58 -11.55 6.08
N ASN A 117 -9.00 -11.55 4.81
CA ASN A 117 -9.44 -10.37 4.06
C ASN A 117 -8.33 -9.30 3.85
N LYS A 118 -7.07 -9.71 3.89
CA LYS A 118 -5.92 -8.86 3.61
C LYS A 118 -5.07 -9.54 2.53
N HIS A 119 -4.78 -8.83 1.43
CA HIS A 119 -3.87 -9.38 0.42
C HIS A 119 -2.44 -9.43 0.97
N LEU A 120 -1.71 -10.47 0.59
CA LEU A 120 -0.36 -10.76 1.08
C LEU A 120 0.69 -9.92 0.37
N PHE A 121 0.50 -9.69 -0.92
CA PHE A 121 1.44 -9.04 -1.81
C PHE A 121 0.90 -7.71 -2.31
N ASN A 122 1.79 -6.79 -2.64
CA ASN A 122 1.43 -5.63 -3.45
C ASN A 122 0.89 -6.14 -4.79
N PRO A 123 -0.35 -5.77 -5.18
CA PRO A 123 -1.02 -6.37 -6.33
C PRO A 123 -0.32 -6.11 -7.66
N ALA A 124 0.22 -4.91 -7.85
CA ALA A 124 0.96 -4.58 -9.07
C ALA A 124 2.28 -5.35 -9.14
N ALA A 125 3.02 -5.44 -8.03
CA ALA A 125 4.30 -6.15 -8.00
C ALA A 125 4.13 -7.65 -8.28
N ILE A 126 3.20 -8.33 -7.62
CA ILE A 126 3.00 -9.77 -7.83
C ILE A 126 2.50 -10.08 -9.24
N ALA A 127 1.67 -9.21 -9.84
CA ALA A 127 1.23 -9.38 -11.20
C ALA A 127 2.39 -9.34 -12.19
N VAL A 128 3.26 -8.33 -12.06
CA VAL A 128 4.43 -8.19 -12.94
C VAL A 128 5.45 -9.31 -12.72
N VAL A 129 5.65 -9.78 -11.49
CA VAL A 129 6.48 -10.97 -11.23
C VAL A 129 5.91 -12.20 -11.96
N ILE A 130 4.59 -12.43 -11.87
CA ILE A 130 3.96 -13.57 -12.55
C ILE A 130 4.10 -13.43 -14.09
N THR A 131 3.83 -12.25 -14.65
CA THR A 131 3.96 -12.05 -16.11
C THR A 131 5.40 -12.19 -16.59
N SER A 132 6.38 -11.74 -15.81
CA SER A 132 7.80 -11.90 -16.13
C SER A 132 8.21 -13.37 -16.22
N PHE A 133 7.77 -14.21 -15.28
CA PHE A 133 8.10 -15.65 -15.30
C PHE A 133 7.24 -16.46 -16.28
N ALA A 134 5.96 -16.12 -16.45
CA ALA A 134 5.03 -16.91 -17.24
C ALA A 134 4.97 -16.50 -18.72
N LEU A 135 5.14 -15.21 -19.02
CA LEU A 135 4.99 -14.65 -20.36
C LEU A 135 6.30 -14.08 -20.92
N GLY A 136 7.34 -13.96 -20.09
CA GLY A 136 8.60 -13.29 -20.47
C GLY A 136 8.47 -11.75 -20.53
N GLU A 137 7.35 -11.18 -20.05
CA GLU A 137 7.06 -9.75 -20.13
C GLU A 137 7.25 -9.08 -18.75
N SER A 138 8.13 -8.09 -18.69
CA SER A 138 8.53 -7.41 -17.44
C SER A 138 8.07 -5.95 -17.40
N ALA A 139 8.04 -5.36 -16.20
CA ALA A 139 7.82 -3.93 -16.05
C ALA A 139 9.00 -3.12 -16.58
N SER A 140 8.69 -2.02 -17.27
CA SER A 140 9.70 -1.06 -17.77
C SER A 140 10.08 -0.01 -16.72
N TRP A 141 9.18 0.24 -15.75
CA TRP A 141 9.34 1.27 -14.72
C TRP A 141 9.59 2.67 -15.29
N TRP A 142 8.97 3.01 -16.42
CA TRP A 142 9.20 4.27 -17.14
C TRP A 142 8.97 5.53 -16.27
N VAL A 143 8.20 5.42 -15.18
CA VAL A 143 8.06 6.50 -14.19
C VAL A 143 9.37 6.86 -13.50
N GLY A 144 10.37 5.97 -13.53
CA GLY A 144 11.72 6.17 -12.99
C GLY A 144 12.66 6.96 -13.92
N THR A 145 12.15 7.69 -14.90
CA THR A 145 12.96 8.50 -15.81
C THR A 145 13.32 9.87 -15.21
N ALA A 146 14.44 10.44 -15.66
CA ALA A 146 14.91 11.76 -15.21
C ALA A 146 13.85 12.86 -15.36
N SER A 147 13.04 12.81 -16.43
CA SER A 147 11.97 13.77 -16.71
C SER A 147 10.84 13.73 -15.66
N MET A 148 10.56 12.55 -15.08
CA MET A 148 9.53 12.36 -14.06
C MET A 148 10.04 12.60 -12.64
N LEU A 149 11.36 12.55 -12.45
CA LEU A 149 11.99 12.54 -11.12
C LEU A 149 11.56 13.70 -10.19
N PRO A 150 11.48 14.97 -10.64
CA PRO A 150 11.08 16.07 -9.76
C PRO A 150 9.66 15.90 -9.21
N ALA A 151 8.72 15.47 -10.05
CA ALA A 151 7.34 15.22 -9.64
C ALA A 151 7.23 14.01 -8.70
N VAL A 152 7.97 12.95 -9.00
CA VAL A 152 8.00 11.73 -8.17
C VAL A 152 8.55 12.04 -6.78
N ILE A 153 9.61 12.83 -6.68
CA ILE A 153 10.13 13.27 -5.37
C ILE A 153 9.09 14.11 -4.62
N LEU A 154 8.48 15.10 -5.29
CA LEU A 154 7.49 15.97 -4.64
C LEU A 154 6.27 15.18 -4.14
N GLY A 155 5.66 14.38 -4.99
CA GLY A 155 4.53 13.52 -4.61
C GLY A 155 4.92 12.49 -3.55
N GLY A 156 6.11 11.90 -3.69
CA GLY A 156 6.65 10.92 -2.75
C GLY A 156 6.85 11.50 -1.35
N VAL A 157 7.41 12.69 -1.21
CA VAL A 157 7.59 13.36 0.09
C VAL A 157 6.25 13.60 0.77
N LEU A 158 5.20 14.00 0.04
CA LEU A 158 3.86 14.18 0.60
C LEU A 158 3.29 12.88 1.15
N LEU A 159 3.45 11.76 0.41
CA LEU A 159 2.95 10.44 0.81
C LEU A 159 3.71 9.89 2.02
N VAL A 160 5.04 9.91 1.98
CA VAL A 160 5.90 9.41 3.07
C VAL A 160 5.65 10.20 4.36
N ARG A 161 5.47 11.52 4.25
CA ARG A 161 5.12 12.39 5.38
C ARG A 161 3.75 12.03 5.96
N LYS A 162 2.73 11.86 5.12
CA LYS A 162 1.38 11.46 5.54
C LYS A 162 1.36 10.11 6.25
N LEU A 163 2.14 9.14 5.75
CA LEU A 163 2.25 7.80 6.31
C LEU A 163 3.17 7.72 7.53
N ARG A 164 3.98 8.74 7.78
CA ARG A 164 5.01 8.76 8.84
C ARG A 164 5.99 7.59 8.74
N GLN A 165 6.36 7.23 7.51
CA GLN A 165 7.27 6.11 7.22
C GLN A 165 8.64 6.56 6.71
N GLY A 166 9.04 7.78 6.99
CA GLY A 166 10.30 8.37 6.53
C GLY A 166 11.55 7.56 6.91
N GLU A 167 11.57 6.97 8.10
CA GLU A 167 12.68 6.14 8.56
C GLU A 167 12.85 4.86 7.71
N MET A 168 11.75 4.16 7.40
CA MET A 168 11.79 2.98 6.54
C MET A 168 12.28 3.33 5.14
N VAL A 169 11.77 4.43 4.59
CA VAL A 169 12.15 4.92 3.25
C VAL A 169 13.63 5.33 3.22
N SER A 170 14.12 6.06 4.23
CA SER A 170 15.53 6.46 4.30
C SER A 170 16.46 5.25 4.42
N LEU A 171 16.10 4.26 5.23
CA LEU A 171 16.89 3.02 5.36
C LEU A 171 16.90 2.21 4.06
N PHE A 172 15.77 2.14 3.33
CA PHE A 172 15.71 1.51 2.02
C PHE A 172 16.66 2.21 1.02
N ILE A 173 16.58 3.53 0.90
CA ILE A 173 17.43 4.30 -0.01
C ILE A 173 18.90 4.13 0.37
N THR A 174 19.24 4.27 1.65
CA THR A 174 20.62 4.09 2.13
C THR A 174 21.14 2.68 1.85
N ALA A 175 20.34 1.65 2.11
CA ALA A 175 20.74 0.27 1.83
C ALA A 175 20.94 0.05 0.32
N SER A 176 20.07 0.58 -0.55
CA SER A 176 20.25 0.50 -2.00
C SER A 176 21.53 1.18 -2.47
N LEU A 177 21.81 2.41 -1.97
CA LEU A 177 23.06 3.14 -2.29
C LEU A 177 24.31 2.38 -1.84
N VAL A 178 24.31 1.89 -0.60
CA VAL A 178 25.43 1.10 -0.07
C VAL A 178 25.63 -0.17 -0.89
N THR A 179 24.56 -0.87 -1.23
CA THR A 179 24.64 -2.11 -2.01
C THR A 179 25.18 -1.87 -3.41
N VAL A 180 24.71 -0.81 -4.11
CA VAL A 180 25.27 -0.43 -5.41
C VAL A 180 26.75 -0.11 -5.31
N CYS A 181 27.19 0.69 -4.32
CA CYS A 181 28.61 0.99 -4.12
C CYS A 181 29.44 -0.29 -3.91
N VAL A 182 29.01 -1.19 -3.02
CA VAL A 182 29.73 -2.41 -2.71
C VAL A 182 29.83 -3.33 -3.95
N VAL A 183 28.69 -3.55 -4.62
CA VAL A 183 28.67 -4.44 -5.80
C VAL A 183 29.47 -3.84 -6.95
N SER A 184 29.38 -2.54 -7.19
CA SER A 184 30.18 -1.87 -8.23
C SER A 184 31.68 -2.01 -7.97
N LEU A 185 32.12 -1.86 -6.72
CA LEU A 185 33.53 -2.05 -6.35
C LEU A 185 33.98 -3.50 -6.56
N LEU A 186 33.15 -4.46 -6.17
CA LEU A 186 33.47 -5.90 -6.35
C LEU A 186 33.52 -6.31 -7.83
N GLN A 187 32.63 -5.77 -8.64
CA GLN A 187 32.55 -6.06 -10.08
C GLN A 187 33.42 -5.13 -10.93
N ARG A 188 34.18 -4.22 -10.31
CA ARG A 188 35.06 -3.23 -10.97
C ARG A 188 34.29 -2.32 -11.95
N LEU A 189 33.03 -1.99 -11.62
CA LEU A 189 32.21 -1.05 -12.36
C LEU A 189 32.47 0.39 -11.90
N SER A 190 32.07 1.38 -12.69
CA SER A 190 32.14 2.78 -12.31
C SER A 190 31.07 3.10 -11.27
N VAL A 191 31.45 3.28 -10.00
CA VAL A 191 30.55 3.61 -8.88
C VAL A 191 29.74 4.85 -9.17
N THR A 192 30.35 5.90 -9.76
CA THR A 192 29.65 7.14 -10.07
C THR A 192 28.54 6.95 -11.11
N LYS A 193 28.79 6.14 -12.15
CA LYS A 193 27.82 5.85 -13.18
C LYS A 193 26.64 5.04 -12.62
N GLU A 194 26.92 3.99 -11.84
CA GLU A 194 25.90 3.14 -11.23
C GLU A 194 25.05 3.93 -10.22
N LEU A 195 25.66 4.83 -9.43
CA LEU A 195 24.92 5.72 -8.53
C LEU A 195 24.04 6.72 -9.31
N GLN A 196 24.55 7.30 -10.39
CA GLN A 196 23.75 8.18 -11.24
C GLN A 196 22.54 7.42 -11.82
N GLN A 197 22.76 6.22 -12.34
CA GLN A 197 21.69 5.38 -12.88
C GLN A 197 20.65 5.04 -11.81
N LEU A 198 21.09 4.63 -10.61
CA LEU A 198 20.19 4.35 -9.51
C LEU A 198 19.36 5.58 -9.10
N LEU A 199 19.97 6.75 -8.99
CA LEU A 199 19.29 7.96 -8.48
C LEU A 199 18.41 8.65 -9.53
N VAL A 200 18.78 8.60 -10.81
CA VAL A 200 18.16 9.42 -11.85
C VAL A 200 17.36 8.62 -12.88
N GLU A 201 17.79 7.38 -13.15
CA GLU A 201 17.24 6.54 -14.23
C GLU A 201 16.57 5.26 -13.69
N SER A 202 16.41 5.14 -12.38
CA SER A 202 15.71 4.01 -11.78
C SER A 202 14.44 4.44 -11.05
N PRO A 203 13.50 3.52 -10.79
CA PRO A 203 12.26 3.82 -10.06
C PRO A 203 12.46 4.00 -8.54
N LEU A 204 13.68 4.22 -8.05
CA LEU A 204 14.04 4.25 -6.63
C LEU A 204 13.05 5.06 -5.78
N PHE A 205 12.80 6.30 -6.17
CA PHE A 205 11.95 7.21 -5.39
C PHE A 205 10.46 6.89 -5.51
N PHE A 206 10.00 6.49 -6.70
CA PHE A 206 8.62 6.05 -6.90
C PHE A 206 8.33 4.78 -6.09
N PHE A 207 9.22 3.81 -6.20
CA PHE A 207 9.12 2.56 -5.46
C PHE A 207 9.13 2.80 -3.95
N ALA A 208 10.08 3.59 -3.45
CA ALA A 208 10.24 3.91 -2.04
C ALA A 208 9.01 4.60 -1.43
N ALA A 209 8.40 5.53 -2.18
CA ALA A 209 7.32 6.37 -1.66
C ALA A 209 5.92 5.75 -1.83
N ILE A 210 5.70 4.90 -2.82
CA ILE A 210 4.36 4.39 -3.17
C ILE A 210 4.24 2.89 -2.93
N MET A 211 5.18 2.10 -3.46
CA MET A 211 5.05 0.64 -3.41
C MET A 211 5.52 0.08 -2.07
N LEU A 212 6.69 0.52 -1.59
CA LEU A 212 7.27 0.09 -0.32
C LEU A 212 6.41 0.49 0.89
N THR A 213 5.77 1.67 0.81
CA THR A 213 4.99 2.25 1.91
C THR A 213 3.53 1.79 1.96
N GLU A 214 3.12 0.84 1.12
CA GLU A 214 1.75 0.33 1.12
C GLU A 214 1.36 -0.21 2.50
N PRO A 215 0.36 0.38 3.20
CA PRO A 215 0.09 0.03 4.60
C PRO A 215 -0.37 -1.41 4.82
N LEU A 216 -0.97 -2.04 3.80
CA LEU A 216 -1.50 -3.40 3.91
C LEU A 216 -0.40 -4.47 3.81
N THR A 217 0.67 -4.20 3.09
CA THR A 217 1.75 -5.16 2.84
C THR A 217 3.00 -4.88 3.67
N ALA A 218 3.16 -3.66 4.19
CA ALA A 218 4.27 -3.31 5.08
C ALA A 218 4.09 -3.90 6.49
N PRO A 219 5.20 -4.19 7.22
CA PRO A 219 5.16 -4.69 8.59
C PRO A 219 4.52 -3.71 9.58
N PRO A 220 3.92 -4.21 10.69
CA PRO A 220 3.10 -3.39 11.59
C PRO A 220 3.90 -2.49 12.55
N THR A 221 5.14 -2.85 12.90
CA THR A 221 5.96 -2.11 13.88
C THR A 221 7.16 -1.42 13.23
N GLN A 222 7.65 -0.36 13.85
CA GLN A 222 8.78 0.43 13.36
C GLN A 222 10.07 -0.43 13.25
N LYS A 223 10.33 -1.27 14.24
CA LYS A 223 11.49 -2.19 14.23
C LYS A 223 11.45 -3.13 13.03
N LEU A 224 10.30 -3.74 12.76
CA LEU A 224 10.13 -4.65 11.63
C LEU A 224 10.19 -3.91 10.28
N ARG A 225 9.67 -2.68 10.22
CA ARG A 225 9.78 -1.81 9.03
C ARG A 225 11.22 -1.40 8.72
N ARG A 226 12.06 -1.20 9.74
CA ARG A 226 13.51 -0.96 9.54
C ARG A 226 14.16 -2.13 8.81
N ILE A 227 13.95 -3.35 9.32
CA ILE A 227 14.49 -4.58 8.70
C ILE A 227 13.96 -4.75 7.28
N TYR A 228 12.66 -4.54 7.09
CA TYR A 228 12.00 -4.60 5.78
C TYR A 228 12.62 -3.61 4.77
N GLY A 229 12.81 -2.35 5.17
CA GLY A 229 13.43 -1.34 4.31
C GLY A 229 14.86 -1.70 3.91
N VAL A 230 15.69 -2.12 4.86
CA VAL A 230 17.08 -2.54 4.59
C VAL A 230 17.12 -3.76 3.67
N MET A 231 16.32 -4.79 3.97
CA MET A 231 16.29 -6.02 3.18
C MET A 231 15.88 -5.78 1.72
N ILE A 232 14.80 -5.01 1.51
CA ILE A 232 14.36 -4.68 0.15
C ILE A 232 15.37 -3.77 -0.54
N GLY A 233 15.99 -2.82 0.19
CA GLY A 233 17.03 -1.97 -0.36
C GLY A 233 18.24 -2.74 -0.86
N MET A 234 18.65 -3.79 -0.15
CA MET A 234 19.70 -4.68 -0.63
C MET A 234 19.29 -5.47 -1.88
N LEU A 235 18.03 -5.88 -1.97
CA LEU A 235 17.52 -6.67 -3.10
C LEU A 235 17.05 -5.81 -4.28
N PHE A 236 17.05 -4.48 -4.18
CA PHE A 236 16.45 -3.60 -5.20
C PHE A 236 17.23 -3.55 -6.51
N ILE A 237 18.50 -3.91 -6.51
CA ILE A 237 19.40 -3.73 -7.65
C ILE A 237 19.56 -5.01 -8.48
N PRO A 238 19.56 -4.92 -9.84
CA PRO A 238 19.61 -6.08 -10.71
C PRO A 238 20.97 -6.80 -10.72
N GLN A 239 22.02 -6.17 -10.23
CA GLN A 239 23.35 -6.78 -10.08
C GLN A 239 23.35 -7.95 -9.08
N ILE A 240 22.33 -8.04 -8.22
CA ILE A 240 22.11 -9.21 -7.36
C ILE A 240 21.26 -10.22 -8.13
N HIS A 241 21.83 -11.41 -8.34
CA HIS A 241 21.14 -12.48 -9.05
C HIS A 241 21.54 -13.86 -8.51
N VAL A 242 20.68 -14.84 -8.70
CA VAL A 242 20.94 -16.25 -8.41
C VAL A 242 20.69 -17.04 -9.71
N GLY A 243 21.78 -17.46 -10.34
CA GLY A 243 21.70 -18.06 -11.68
C GLY A 243 21.14 -17.06 -12.71
N SER A 244 20.07 -17.44 -13.39
CA SER A 244 19.36 -16.60 -14.37
C SER A 244 18.30 -15.69 -13.77
N ILE A 245 18.04 -15.76 -12.46
CA ILE A 245 17.03 -14.93 -11.79
C ILE A 245 17.71 -13.68 -11.24
N TYR A 246 17.43 -12.56 -11.88
CA TYR A 246 17.89 -11.23 -11.46
C TYR A 246 16.92 -10.62 -10.46
N SER A 247 17.46 -9.92 -9.48
CA SER A 247 16.64 -9.15 -8.56
C SER A 247 16.09 -7.92 -9.27
N THR A 248 14.76 -7.80 -9.25
CA THR A 248 14.04 -6.66 -9.82
C THR A 248 13.28 -5.96 -8.70
N PRO A 249 12.87 -4.69 -8.88
CA PRO A 249 12.12 -3.96 -7.85
C PRO A 249 10.87 -4.72 -7.38
N GLU A 250 10.10 -5.28 -8.31
CA GLU A 250 8.90 -6.05 -8.01
C GLU A 250 9.21 -7.37 -7.28
N LEU A 251 10.27 -8.08 -7.67
CA LEU A 251 10.67 -9.32 -6.99
C LEU A 251 11.17 -9.03 -5.56
N ALA A 252 11.97 -7.98 -5.39
CA ALA A 252 12.42 -7.52 -4.09
C ALA A 252 11.22 -7.18 -3.16
N LEU A 253 10.20 -6.53 -3.70
CA LEU A 253 8.98 -6.22 -2.95
C LEU A 253 8.18 -7.47 -2.59
N VAL A 254 8.03 -8.41 -3.50
CA VAL A 254 7.34 -9.69 -3.25
C VAL A 254 8.04 -10.48 -2.14
N ILE A 255 9.39 -10.57 -2.16
CA ILE A 255 10.18 -11.18 -1.08
C ILE A 255 9.95 -10.42 0.23
N GLY A 256 9.97 -9.10 0.20
CA GLY A 256 9.66 -8.26 1.34
C GLY A 256 8.25 -8.50 1.90
N ASN A 257 7.26 -8.66 1.03
CA ASN A 257 5.89 -8.95 1.47
C ASN A 257 5.79 -10.34 2.15
N VAL A 258 6.55 -11.34 1.69
CA VAL A 258 6.67 -12.63 2.39
C VAL A 258 7.23 -12.44 3.80
N TYR A 259 8.33 -11.68 3.94
CA TYR A 259 8.85 -11.33 5.26
C TYR A 259 7.80 -10.64 6.12
N SER A 260 7.15 -9.60 5.58
CA SER A 260 6.09 -8.86 6.29
C SER A 260 4.97 -9.80 6.75
N TYR A 261 4.56 -10.74 5.91
CA TYR A 261 3.55 -11.72 6.26
C TYR A 261 4.01 -12.64 7.39
N ILE A 262 5.24 -13.14 7.35
CA ILE A 262 5.80 -14.04 8.38
C ILE A 262 5.83 -13.37 9.76
N VAL A 263 6.30 -12.11 9.82
CA VAL A 263 6.49 -11.39 11.08
C VAL A 263 5.25 -10.66 11.59
N SER A 264 4.20 -10.54 10.76
CA SER A 264 2.97 -9.86 11.15
C SER A 264 2.06 -10.77 11.99
N PRO A 265 1.45 -10.27 13.07
CA PRO A 265 0.45 -11.02 13.81
C PRO A 265 -0.71 -11.41 12.91
N LYS A 266 -1.03 -12.71 12.83
CA LYS A 266 -2.09 -13.26 11.97
C LYS A 266 -3.44 -13.37 12.69
N GLN A 267 -3.57 -12.73 13.85
CA GLN A 267 -4.72 -12.89 14.71
C GLN A 267 -5.92 -12.10 14.16
N ARG A 268 -7.03 -12.78 14.02
CA ARG A 268 -8.35 -12.21 13.74
C ARG A 268 -9.25 -12.49 14.93
N PHE A 269 -9.78 -11.45 15.50
CA PHE A 269 -10.69 -11.54 16.63
C PHE A 269 -12.11 -11.21 16.18
N VAL A 270 -13.05 -12.08 16.54
CA VAL A 270 -14.47 -11.71 16.49
C VAL A 270 -14.82 -11.14 17.85
N LEU A 271 -15.24 -9.88 17.85
CA LEU A 271 -15.61 -9.17 19.05
C LEU A 271 -17.13 -9.19 19.21
N LYS A 272 -17.60 -9.62 20.38
CA LYS A 272 -19.01 -9.53 20.78
C LYS A 272 -19.17 -8.37 21.75
N LEU A 273 -20.12 -7.47 21.48
CA LEU A 273 -20.41 -6.38 22.39
C LEU A 273 -21.03 -6.94 23.67
N LYS A 274 -20.39 -6.66 24.81
CA LYS A 274 -20.88 -7.02 26.16
C LYS A 274 -21.70 -5.89 26.77
N ARG A 275 -21.16 -4.66 26.68
CA ARG A 275 -21.81 -3.47 27.25
C ARG A 275 -21.32 -2.19 26.57
N LYS A 276 -22.17 -1.15 26.57
CA LYS A 276 -21.80 0.24 26.28
C LYS A 276 -21.89 1.02 27.59
N SER A 277 -20.82 1.72 27.97
CA SER A 277 -20.78 2.59 29.13
C SER A 277 -20.58 4.03 28.66
N LYS A 278 -21.50 4.91 29.03
CA LYS A 278 -21.39 6.34 28.72
C LYS A 278 -20.48 6.99 29.76
N ILE A 279 -19.29 7.42 29.35
CA ILE A 279 -18.32 8.07 30.25
C ILE A 279 -18.62 9.56 30.37
N SER A 280 -19.02 10.19 29.24
CA SER A 280 -19.44 11.60 29.22
C SER A 280 -20.51 11.83 28.17
N SER A 281 -20.95 13.08 27.99
CA SER A 281 -21.99 13.43 27.01
C SER A 281 -21.65 12.97 25.58
N ASN A 282 -20.38 12.93 25.23
CA ASN A 282 -19.90 12.59 23.87
C ASN A 282 -18.86 11.46 23.82
N ILE A 283 -18.58 10.78 24.96
CA ILE A 283 -17.63 9.66 25.01
C ILE A 283 -18.36 8.41 25.51
N VAL A 284 -18.23 7.34 24.72
CA VAL A 284 -18.78 6.02 25.04
C VAL A 284 -17.64 5.01 25.05
N ASP A 285 -17.57 4.21 26.09
CA ASP A 285 -16.73 3.05 26.18
C ASP A 285 -17.50 1.82 25.73
N PHE A 286 -16.98 1.14 24.70
CA PHE A 286 -17.51 -0.11 24.20
C PHE A 286 -16.70 -1.25 24.76
N ILE A 287 -17.35 -2.09 25.55
CA ILE A 287 -16.73 -3.24 26.19
C ILE A 287 -17.04 -4.48 25.35
N PHE A 288 -16.01 -5.07 24.78
CA PHE A 288 -16.13 -6.25 23.96
C PHE A 288 -15.52 -7.47 24.62
N GLN A 289 -16.15 -8.61 24.37
CA GLN A 289 -15.57 -9.91 24.65
C GLN A 289 -14.92 -10.44 23.39
N PRO A 290 -13.59 -10.61 23.35
CA PRO A 290 -12.89 -11.18 22.20
C PRO A 290 -13.11 -12.71 22.14
N SER A 291 -13.09 -13.29 20.94
CA SER A 291 -13.25 -14.74 20.72
C SER A 291 -12.09 -15.58 21.27
N GLN A 292 -10.95 -14.96 21.51
CA GLN A 292 -9.75 -15.58 22.11
C GLN A 292 -8.95 -14.51 22.84
N ARG A 293 -8.06 -14.93 23.74
CA ARG A 293 -7.23 -13.99 24.54
C ARG A 293 -6.41 -13.10 23.62
N LEU A 294 -6.50 -11.80 23.87
CA LEU A 294 -5.76 -10.77 23.15
C LEU A 294 -4.41 -10.53 23.88
N VAL A 295 -3.32 -10.60 23.11
CA VAL A 295 -1.99 -10.27 23.61
C VAL A 295 -1.53 -8.99 22.93
N PHE A 296 -1.36 -7.91 23.67
CA PHE A 296 -0.93 -6.61 23.17
C PHE A 296 -0.15 -5.85 24.28
N LYS A 297 0.51 -4.76 23.87
CA LYS A 297 1.15 -3.83 24.82
C LYS A 297 0.30 -2.58 25.00
N PRO A 298 0.34 -1.92 26.18
CA PRO A 298 -0.33 -0.63 26.38
C PRO A 298 0.11 0.38 25.30
N GLY A 299 -0.84 1.15 24.78
CA GLY A 299 -0.59 2.14 23.71
C GLY A 299 -0.73 1.61 22.29
N GLN A 300 -0.82 0.29 22.10
CA GLN A 300 -1.10 -0.29 20.78
C GLN A 300 -2.54 -0.05 20.31
N TYR A 301 -2.74 -0.11 19.01
CA TYR A 301 -4.03 0.02 18.36
C TYR A 301 -4.36 -1.20 17.51
N MET A 302 -5.64 -1.38 17.19
CA MET A 302 -6.12 -2.42 16.27
C MET A 302 -6.97 -1.82 15.17
N GLU A 303 -7.04 -2.54 14.03
CA GLU A 303 -8.01 -2.28 12.99
C GLU A 303 -9.34 -2.96 13.34
N PHE A 304 -10.42 -2.18 13.34
CA PHE A 304 -11.78 -2.64 13.54
C PHE A 304 -12.56 -2.57 12.23
N THR A 305 -13.17 -3.66 11.85
CA THR A 305 -14.04 -3.77 10.66
C THR A 305 -15.48 -3.95 11.12
N LEU A 306 -16.34 -3.01 10.73
CA LEU A 306 -17.78 -3.03 11.01
C LEU A 306 -18.55 -2.90 9.70
N ALA A 307 -19.24 -3.98 9.30
CA ALA A 307 -20.12 -3.94 8.14
C ALA A 307 -21.31 -3.00 8.44
N HIS A 308 -21.54 -2.02 7.59
CA HIS A 308 -22.69 -1.10 7.69
C HIS A 308 -23.07 -0.58 6.30
N PRO A 309 -24.35 -0.20 6.09
CA PRO A 309 -24.79 0.34 4.82
C PRO A 309 -24.16 1.71 4.56
N LYS A 310 -23.89 2.01 3.28
CA LYS A 310 -23.39 3.29 2.78
C LYS A 310 -22.13 3.77 3.54
N PRO A 311 -21.01 3.01 3.51
CA PRO A 311 -19.76 3.46 4.09
C PRO A 311 -19.29 4.77 3.44
N ASP A 312 -18.69 5.65 4.24
CA ASP A 312 -18.06 6.86 3.71
C ASP A 312 -16.80 6.52 2.89
N SER A 313 -16.17 7.53 2.30
CA SER A 313 -14.97 7.38 1.48
C SER A 313 -13.79 6.64 2.16
N ARG A 314 -13.83 6.51 3.48
CA ARG A 314 -12.84 5.78 4.28
C ARG A 314 -13.23 4.31 4.50
N GLY A 315 -14.34 3.84 3.91
CA GLY A 315 -14.80 2.46 4.00
C GLY A 315 -15.30 2.06 5.39
N ASN A 316 -15.31 0.76 5.64
CA ASN A 316 -15.84 0.11 6.83
C ASN A 316 -14.78 -0.30 7.87
N ARG A 317 -13.55 0.23 7.76
CA ARG A 317 -12.43 -0.07 8.66
C ARG A 317 -11.94 1.18 9.36
N ARG A 318 -11.57 1.04 10.64
CA ARG A 318 -10.95 2.14 11.43
C ARG A 318 -9.96 1.56 12.41
N PHE A 319 -8.89 2.30 12.64
CA PHE A 319 -7.94 2.02 13.71
C PHE A 319 -8.36 2.75 14.97
N PHE A 320 -8.31 2.04 16.10
CA PHE A 320 -8.53 2.59 17.42
C PHE A 320 -7.48 2.08 18.39
N THR A 321 -7.01 2.98 19.26
CA THR A 321 -6.15 2.61 20.39
C THR A 321 -6.95 1.77 21.38
N LEU A 322 -6.31 0.73 21.90
CA LEU A 322 -6.90 -0.13 22.91
C LEU A 322 -6.89 0.61 24.25
N ALA A 323 -8.05 0.70 24.88
CA ALA A 323 -8.24 1.42 26.13
C ALA A 323 -8.18 0.50 27.37
N SER A 324 -8.21 -0.83 27.16
CA SER A 324 -8.05 -1.82 28.22
C SER A 324 -6.58 -2.04 28.58
N SER A 325 -6.35 -2.54 29.80
CA SER A 325 -5.06 -3.13 30.19
C SER A 325 -4.87 -4.48 29.48
N PRO A 326 -3.62 -4.89 29.15
CA PRO A 326 -3.33 -6.24 28.64
C PRO A 326 -3.71 -7.37 29.60
N THR A 327 -3.93 -7.06 30.87
CA THR A 327 -4.33 -8.01 31.93
C THR A 327 -5.85 -8.20 32.01
N GLU A 328 -6.63 -7.34 31.35
CA GLU A 328 -8.10 -7.42 31.37
C GLU A 328 -8.59 -8.47 30.35
N GLU A 329 -9.67 -9.19 30.71
CA GLU A 329 -10.31 -10.17 29.83
C GLU A 329 -11.13 -9.53 28.72
N ASN A 330 -11.69 -8.35 28.97
CA ASN A 330 -12.52 -7.62 28.03
C ASN A 330 -11.69 -6.54 27.33
N LEU A 331 -12.02 -6.30 26.07
CA LEU A 331 -11.42 -5.24 25.29
C LEU A 331 -12.25 -3.96 25.41
N HIS A 332 -11.63 -2.89 25.85
CA HIS A 332 -12.24 -1.57 25.97
C HIS A 332 -11.89 -0.68 24.79
N LEU A 333 -12.89 0.01 24.26
CA LEU A 333 -12.76 0.95 23.16
C LEU A 333 -13.45 2.26 23.50
N GLY A 334 -12.66 3.25 23.94
CA GLY A 334 -13.14 4.60 24.21
C GLY A 334 -13.35 5.39 22.91
N VAL A 335 -14.57 5.75 22.58
CA VAL A 335 -14.89 6.47 21.35
C VAL A 335 -15.56 7.80 21.64
N ARG A 336 -14.95 8.88 21.14
CA ARG A 336 -15.55 10.21 21.16
C ARG A 336 -16.41 10.44 19.93
N PHE A 337 -17.65 10.85 20.14
CA PHE A 337 -18.61 11.20 19.10
C PHE A 337 -18.69 12.71 18.88
N TYR A 338 -18.83 13.11 17.62
CA TYR A 338 -19.03 14.50 17.21
C TYR A 338 -20.33 14.60 16.42
N PRO A 339 -20.95 15.78 16.30
CA PRO A 339 -22.16 15.97 15.48
C PRO A 339 -22.01 15.43 14.06
N ASN A 340 -20.86 15.69 13.43
CA ASN A 340 -20.49 15.18 12.09
C ASN A 340 -19.60 13.95 12.13
N SER A 341 -19.94 12.95 12.95
CA SER A 341 -19.22 11.69 13.03
C SER A 341 -19.28 10.92 11.72
N SER A 342 -18.20 10.15 11.43
CA SER A 342 -18.11 9.28 10.25
C SER A 342 -19.22 8.22 10.22
N SER A 343 -19.48 7.66 9.02
CA SER A 343 -20.45 6.56 8.85
C SER A 343 -20.15 5.39 9.78
N PHE A 344 -18.85 5.04 9.93
CA PHE A 344 -18.39 4.01 10.87
C PHE A 344 -18.78 4.31 12.33
N LYS A 345 -18.52 5.54 12.82
CA LYS A 345 -18.89 5.92 14.19
C LYS A 345 -20.40 5.93 14.38
N LYS A 346 -21.16 6.42 13.39
CA LYS A 346 -22.63 6.36 13.41
C LYS A 346 -23.16 4.92 13.46
N ALA A 347 -22.53 4.00 12.74
CA ALA A 347 -22.86 2.59 12.80
C ALA A 347 -22.45 2.00 14.16
N LEU A 348 -21.24 2.30 14.66
CA LEU A 348 -20.73 1.82 15.93
C LEU A 348 -21.64 2.24 17.11
N SER A 349 -22.22 3.45 17.08
CA SER A 349 -23.16 3.87 18.12
C SER A 349 -24.43 3.00 18.18
N LYS A 350 -24.82 2.40 17.04
CA LYS A 350 -26.05 1.61 16.89
C LYS A 350 -25.84 0.10 17.08
N ILE A 351 -24.61 -0.40 17.20
CA ILE A 351 -24.36 -1.85 17.36
C ILE A 351 -25.06 -2.39 18.59
N ASP A 352 -25.41 -3.66 18.53
CA ASP A 352 -26.00 -4.44 19.63
C ASP A 352 -25.15 -5.70 19.92
N SER A 353 -25.60 -6.55 20.83
CA SER A 353 -24.92 -7.80 21.19
C SER A 353 -24.89 -8.84 20.05
N ARG A 354 -25.73 -8.68 19.01
CA ARG A 354 -25.79 -9.56 17.82
C ARG A 354 -24.82 -9.12 16.75
N THR A 355 -24.37 -7.86 16.80
CA THR A 355 -23.47 -7.30 15.79
C THR A 355 -22.06 -7.87 15.98
N LYS A 356 -21.54 -8.52 14.93
CA LYS A 356 -20.16 -9.01 14.90
C LYS A 356 -19.22 -7.92 14.41
N ILE A 357 -18.21 -7.61 15.20
CA ILE A 357 -17.09 -6.74 14.79
C ILE A 357 -15.86 -7.62 14.61
N ILE A 358 -15.18 -7.43 13.52
CA ILE A 358 -13.90 -8.10 13.27
C ILE A 358 -12.78 -7.12 13.64
N ALA A 359 -11.86 -7.58 14.47
CA ALA A 359 -10.67 -6.82 14.81
C ALA A 359 -9.40 -7.61 14.47
N GLY A 360 -8.36 -6.91 14.11
CA GLY A 360 -7.08 -7.50 13.74
C GLY A 360 -5.99 -6.45 13.63
N GLN A 361 -4.84 -6.85 13.13
CA GLN A 361 -3.69 -5.94 12.95
C GLN A 361 -3.36 -5.11 14.19
N ILE A 362 -2.92 -5.79 15.25
CA ILE A 362 -2.33 -5.10 16.39
C ILE A 362 -1.05 -4.43 15.92
N ALA A 363 -0.97 -3.12 16.08
CA ALA A 363 0.16 -2.31 15.66
C ALA A 363 0.34 -1.12 16.62
N GLY A 364 1.43 -0.39 16.43
CA GLY A 364 1.77 0.79 17.22
C GLY A 364 3.05 0.60 18.00
N ASP A 365 3.87 1.65 17.96
CA ASP A 365 5.20 1.70 18.60
C ASP A 365 5.20 2.61 19.84
N PHE A 366 4.07 3.27 20.12
CA PHE A 366 3.87 4.06 21.33
C PHE A 366 3.46 3.12 22.48
N THR A 367 4.42 2.36 22.96
CA THR A 367 4.23 1.37 24.05
C THR A 367 5.07 1.74 25.25
N LEU A 368 4.54 1.45 26.46
CA LEU A 368 5.29 1.51 27.71
C LEU A 368 6.29 0.36 27.80
#